data_a940a9690d4b593b78598d7f56528098
#
_entry.id   a940a9690d4b593b78598d7f56528098
#
_cell.length_a   1.000
_cell.length_b   1.000
_cell.length_c   1.000
_cell.angle_alpha   90.00
_cell.angle_beta   90.00
_cell.angle_gamma   90.00
#
_symmetry.space_group_name_H-M   'P 1'
#
loop_
_entity.id
_entity.type
_entity.pdbx_description
1 polymer ?
#
loop_
_entity_poly.entity_id
_entity_poly.type
_entity_poly.pdbx_seq_one_letter_code
_entity_poly.pdbx_strand_id
1 'polypeptide(L)'
;MQKDQFFTRRRLLFAGVAAAGAAGAAALFPGDSGDAPRRPAPPAAGAPARRPPAKPSAHRLQPLTGDGPPPTAPRRPPVRHAPLLSVPARGRTMVLTFDDGPDPRYTPDILDTLAEYGVPATFFVCGEMAAAHPGLLARMADEGHVVGNHTWSHPLLTRLSRRRIRSEMTRTCDVIEDAYGARPRWFRAPYGAWNRAAFQLGAELDMEPLAWTLDTLDWAGPGAHTIVDRVEDGAAPGVVVLSHDAGGDRTASVHALRDYLPRLLDSGYHLTVPRRTWA
;
A
#
# COMPACT_ATOMS: atom_id res chain seq x y z
N MET A 1 19.94 -32.08 -8.85
CA MET A 1 18.84 -32.78 -8.15
C MET A 1 18.75 -32.22 -6.74
N GLN A 2 17.99 -31.15 -6.53
CA GLN A 2 17.61 -30.67 -5.19
C GLN A 2 16.35 -29.82 -5.38
N LYS A 3 15.23 -30.50 -5.36
CA LYS A 3 13.86 -29.95 -5.29
C LYS A 3 13.32 -30.33 -3.92
N ASP A 4 12.46 -29.45 -3.40
CA ASP A 4 11.56 -29.68 -2.28
C ASP A 4 12.10 -29.46 -0.85
N GLN A 5 12.21 -28.17 -0.44
CA GLN A 5 12.18 -27.83 0.99
C GLN A 5 11.48 -26.49 1.30
N PHE A 6 10.34 -26.20 0.70
CA PHE A 6 9.62 -24.93 1.01
C PHE A 6 8.24 -25.09 1.66
N PHE A 7 7.92 -26.19 2.28
CA PHE A 7 6.63 -26.32 2.98
C PHE A 7 6.73 -27.14 4.24
N THR A 8 7.00 -26.52 5.40
CA THR A 8 6.54 -27.11 6.67
C THR A 8 6.35 -26.07 7.78
N ARG A 9 5.08 -25.85 8.11
CA ARG A 9 4.51 -25.54 9.43
C ARG A 9 4.70 -24.16 10.03
N ARG A 10 3.69 -23.30 9.87
CA ARG A 10 3.26 -22.40 10.94
C ARG A 10 1.84 -22.77 11.38
N ARG A 11 1.71 -23.57 12.44
CA ARG A 11 0.48 -23.68 13.23
C ARG A 11 0.50 -22.56 14.26
N LEU A 12 -0.28 -21.50 14.02
CA LEU A 12 -0.59 -20.48 15.02
C LEU A 12 -1.73 -21.04 15.89
N LEU A 13 -1.44 -21.28 17.17
CA LEU A 13 -2.40 -21.50 18.23
C LEU A 13 -2.97 -20.12 18.64
N PHE A 14 -4.22 -19.85 18.30
CA PHE A 14 -4.97 -18.78 18.93
C PHE A 14 -5.51 -19.27 20.27
N ALA A 15 -4.92 -18.79 21.37
CA ALA A 15 -5.52 -18.89 22.69
C ALA A 15 -6.54 -17.76 22.84
N GLY A 16 -7.80 -18.12 22.91
CA GLY A 16 -8.89 -17.20 23.21
C GLY A 16 -8.83 -16.76 24.67
N VAL A 17 -8.91 -15.45 24.93
CA VAL A 17 -9.22 -14.89 26.24
C VAL A 17 -10.64 -14.34 26.17
N ALA A 18 -11.55 -15.02 26.88
CA ALA A 18 -12.87 -14.53 27.19
C ALA A 18 -12.75 -13.59 28.41
N ALA A 19 -13.18 -12.33 28.28
CA ALA A 19 -13.39 -11.45 29.43
C ALA A 19 -14.89 -11.14 29.57
N ALA A 20 -15.37 -11.45 30.76
CA ALA A 20 -16.74 -11.29 31.18
C ALA A 20 -17.12 -9.82 31.43
N GLY A 21 -18.41 -9.53 31.28
CA GLY A 21 -19.01 -8.23 31.41
C GLY A 21 -19.06 -7.65 32.84
N ALA A 22 -19.29 -6.36 32.91
CA ALA A 22 -19.88 -5.69 34.06
C ALA A 22 -20.86 -4.62 33.58
N ALA A 23 -22.10 -4.76 34.06
CA ALA A 23 -23.18 -3.80 33.91
C ALA A 23 -22.96 -2.62 34.86
N GLY A 24 -23.33 -1.41 34.43
CA GLY A 24 -23.26 -0.21 35.24
C GLY A 24 -24.24 0.86 34.80
N ALA A 25 -25.41 0.83 35.41
CA ALA A 25 -26.32 1.89 35.84
C ALA A 25 -26.51 3.18 35.02
N ALA A 26 -27.73 3.34 34.54
CA ALA A 26 -28.33 4.59 34.09
C ALA A 26 -28.52 5.56 35.28
N ALA A 27 -28.10 6.83 35.10
CA ALA A 27 -28.51 7.93 35.93
C ALA A 27 -29.39 8.90 35.14
N LEU A 28 -30.66 8.96 35.51
CA LEU A 28 -31.64 9.93 35.07
C LEU A 28 -31.37 11.27 35.77
N PHE A 29 -31.25 12.37 35.04
CA PHE A 29 -31.40 13.72 35.56
C PHE A 29 -32.60 14.41 34.91
N PRO A 30 -33.44 15.10 35.70
CA PRO A 30 -34.63 15.79 35.23
C PRO A 30 -34.27 17.13 34.59
N GLY A 31 -35.07 17.47 33.55
CA GLY A 31 -34.93 18.71 32.82
C GLY A 31 -35.27 19.96 33.66
N ASP A 32 -34.62 21.03 33.29
CA ASP A 32 -35.07 22.37 33.60
C ASP A 32 -35.22 23.19 32.32
N SER A 33 -36.46 23.66 32.11
CA SER A 33 -36.88 24.44 30.97
C SER A 33 -36.63 25.93 31.30
N GLY A 34 -35.49 26.42 30.85
CA GLY A 34 -35.14 27.84 30.90
C GLY A 34 -35.44 28.53 29.56
N ASP A 35 -36.49 29.36 29.59
CA ASP A 35 -36.93 30.24 28.49
C ASP A 35 -35.86 31.34 28.26
N ALA A 36 -35.21 31.32 27.10
CA ALA A 36 -34.24 32.33 26.68
C ALA A 36 -34.91 33.29 25.63
N PRO A 37 -34.79 34.62 25.79
CA PRO A 37 -35.48 35.57 24.96
C PRO A 37 -34.95 35.56 23.52
N ARG A 38 -35.90 35.54 22.57
CA ARG A 38 -35.63 35.62 21.13
C ARG A 38 -35.00 36.96 20.76
N ARG A 39 -33.81 36.91 20.22
CA ARG A 39 -33.18 38.03 19.48
C ARG A 39 -33.94 38.32 18.20
N PRO A 40 -34.22 39.60 17.82
CA PRO A 40 -34.80 39.90 16.53
C PRO A 40 -33.85 39.60 15.38
N ALA A 41 -34.42 39.05 14.29
CA ALA A 41 -33.70 38.74 13.06
C ALA A 41 -33.21 40.01 12.37
N PRO A 42 -32.02 40.02 11.76
CA PRO A 42 -31.57 41.12 10.92
C PRO A 42 -32.39 41.18 9.64
N PRO A 43 -32.56 42.40 9.03
CA PRO A 43 -33.36 42.57 7.81
C PRO A 43 -32.72 41.83 6.63
N ALA A 44 -33.56 41.22 5.80
CA ALA A 44 -33.19 40.51 4.60
C ALA A 44 -32.34 41.37 3.66
N ALA A 45 -31.11 40.96 3.39
CA ALA A 45 -30.29 41.57 2.35
C ALA A 45 -30.94 41.32 0.99
N GLY A 46 -31.12 42.44 0.23
CA GLY A 46 -31.73 42.46 -1.08
C GLY A 46 -31.03 41.49 -2.05
N ALA A 47 -31.83 40.81 -2.85
CA ALA A 47 -31.34 39.88 -3.88
C ALA A 47 -30.39 40.62 -4.86
N PRO A 48 -29.26 40.01 -5.25
CA PRO A 48 -28.37 40.60 -6.23
C PRO A 48 -29.08 40.70 -7.59
N ALA A 49 -29.07 41.91 -8.19
CA ALA A 49 -29.62 42.18 -9.51
C ALA A 49 -29.06 41.18 -10.53
N ARG A 50 -29.94 40.50 -11.27
CA ARG A 50 -29.57 39.61 -12.38
C ARG A 50 -28.75 40.39 -13.40
N ARG A 51 -27.50 40.02 -13.57
CA ARG A 51 -26.62 40.48 -14.62
C ARG A 51 -27.24 40.07 -15.96
N PRO A 52 -27.41 40.99 -16.94
CA PRO A 52 -27.91 40.61 -18.27
C PRO A 52 -26.97 39.60 -18.92
N PRO A 53 -27.46 38.63 -19.72
CA PRO A 53 -26.64 37.66 -20.39
C PRO A 53 -25.61 38.33 -21.27
N ALA A 54 -24.35 38.00 -21.11
CA ALA A 54 -23.26 38.49 -21.95
C ALA A 54 -23.53 38.08 -23.41
N LYS A 55 -23.50 39.05 -24.33
CA LYS A 55 -23.58 38.76 -25.76
C LYS A 55 -22.46 37.79 -26.14
N PRO A 56 -22.72 36.75 -26.97
CA PRO A 56 -21.68 35.84 -27.41
C PRO A 56 -20.60 36.64 -28.15
N SER A 57 -19.37 36.59 -27.68
CA SER A 57 -18.23 37.18 -28.35
C SER A 57 -17.98 36.44 -29.66
N ALA A 58 -17.93 37.19 -30.78
CA ALA A 58 -17.62 36.66 -32.10
C ALA A 58 -16.20 36.05 -32.21
N HIS A 59 -15.39 36.19 -31.14
CA HIS A 59 -14.03 35.66 -31.05
C HIS A 59 -13.91 34.43 -30.10
N ARG A 60 -15.03 33.80 -29.75
CA ARG A 60 -14.96 32.53 -29.07
C ARG A 60 -14.46 31.50 -30.10
N LEU A 61 -13.17 31.17 -30.03
CA LEU A 61 -12.63 30.03 -30.74
C LEU A 61 -13.45 28.80 -30.29
N GLN A 62 -14.29 28.29 -31.20
CA GLN A 62 -14.89 26.99 -30.98
C GLN A 62 -13.70 26.02 -30.89
N PRO A 63 -13.69 25.10 -29.90
CA PRO A 63 -12.72 24.03 -29.95
C PRO A 63 -12.84 23.36 -31.30
N LEU A 64 -11.74 23.29 -32.05
CA LEU A 64 -11.65 22.40 -33.20
C LEU A 64 -12.06 21.03 -32.67
N THR A 65 -13.28 20.61 -32.99
CA THR A 65 -13.67 19.21 -32.92
C THR A 65 -12.93 18.50 -34.05
N GLY A 66 -11.60 18.45 -33.94
CA GLY A 66 -10.82 17.58 -34.76
C GLY A 66 -11.19 16.15 -34.32
N ASP A 67 -11.55 15.32 -35.27
CA ASP A 67 -11.58 13.87 -35.12
C ASP A 67 -10.15 13.37 -34.83
N GLY A 68 -9.62 13.77 -33.67
CA GLY A 68 -8.44 13.14 -33.11
C GLY A 68 -8.78 11.67 -32.85
N PRO A 69 -7.83 10.75 -33.01
CA PRO A 69 -8.09 9.37 -32.66
C PRO A 69 -8.69 9.33 -31.26
N PRO A 70 -9.76 8.52 -31.02
CA PRO A 70 -10.40 8.45 -29.72
C PRO A 70 -9.32 8.18 -28.67
N PRO A 71 -9.39 8.83 -27.50
CA PRO A 71 -8.39 8.61 -26.47
C PRO A 71 -8.26 7.12 -26.26
N THR A 72 -7.07 6.60 -26.52
CA THR A 72 -6.79 5.17 -26.37
C THR A 72 -7.15 4.82 -24.94
N ALA A 73 -8.13 3.92 -24.76
CA ALA A 73 -8.52 3.46 -23.44
C ALA A 73 -7.24 3.05 -22.68
N PRO A 74 -7.11 3.41 -21.39
CA PRO A 74 -5.92 3.10 -20.63
C PRO A 74 -5.63 1.61 -20.78
N ARG A 75 -4.43 1.27 -21.28
CA ARG A 75 -4.02 -0.11 -21.52
C ARG A 75 -3.97 -0.83 -20.18
N ARG A 76 -4.81 -1.85 -20.03
CA ARG A 76 -4.71 -2.75 -18.89
C ARG A 76 -3.42 -3.55 -18.95
N PRO A 77 -2.80 -3.90 -17.82
CA PRO A 77 -1.64 -4.78 -17.82
C PRO A 77 -1.98 -6.12 -18.45
N PRO A 78 -1.04 -6.77 -19.12
CA PRO A 78 -1.23 -8.11 -19.63
C PRO A 78 -1.45 -9.10 -18.49
N VAL A 79 -2.28 -10.11 -18.69
CA VAL A 79 -2.40 -11.21 -17.73
C VAL A 79 -1.09 -12.01 -17.76
N ARG A 80 -0.33 -11.93 -16.69
CA ARG A 80 0.92 -12.68 -16.55
C ARG A 80 0.65 -14.12 -16.10
N HIS A 81 1.63 -15.00 -16.32
CA HIS A 81 1.62 -16.40 -15.86
C HIS A 81 2.65 -16.64 -14.76
N ALA A 82 3.52 -15.66 -14.49
CA ALA A 82 4.48 -15.61 -13.40
C ALA A 82 4.61 -14.16 -12.93
N PRO A 83 4.97 -13.93 -11.63
CA PRO A 83 5.24 -12.58 -11.15
C PRO A 83 6.56 -12.05 -11.73
N LEU A 84 6.70 -10.73 -11.74
CA LEU A 84 8.01 -10.10 -11.94
C LEU A 84 8.86 -10.38 -10.70
N LEU A 85 10.09 -10.83 -10.91
CA LEU A 85 11.04 -11.12 -9.82
C LEU A 85 12.03 -9.97 -9.62
N SER A 86 12.29 -9.21 -10.68
CA SER A 86 13.24 -8.11 -10.72
C SER A 86 12.68 -6.94 -11.50
N VAL A 87 13.30 -5.79 -11.39
CA VAL A 87 12.99 -4.60 -12.18
C VAL A 87 14.07 -4.36 -13.24
N PRO A 88 13.74 -3.71 -14.38
CA PRO A 88 14.75 -3.29 -15.33
C PRO A 88 15.75 -2.34 -14.63
N ALA A 89 17.02 -2.73 -14.58
CA ALA A 89 18.05 -1.95 -13.94
C ALA A 89 18.73 -1.01 -14.94
N ARG A 90 18.94 0.25 -14.53
CA ARG A 90 19.85 1.17 -15.15
C ARG A 90 20.98 1.45 -14.14
N GLY A 91 22.17 0.88 -14.38
CA GLY A 91 23.25 0.92 -13.40
C GLY A 91 22.93 0.06 -12.18
N ARG A 92 23.45 0.45 -11.02
CA ARG A 92 23.28 -0.27 -9.73
C ARG A 92 21.97 0.11 -9.03
N THR A 93 20.83 -0.11 -9.68
CA THR A 93 19.50 0.18 -9.07
C THR A 93 18.91 -1.05 -8.39
N MET A 94 18.29 -0.86 -7.21
CA MET A 94 17.56 -1.87 -6.45
C MET A 94 16.21 -1.30 -5.96
N VAL A 95 15.32 -2.18 -5.55
CA VAL A 95 14.01 -1.82 -4.95
C VAL A 95 13.90 -2.44 -3.57
N LEU A 96 13.65 -1.62 -2.56
CA LEU A 96 13.29 -2.10 -1.22
C LEU A 96 11.78 -2.27 -1.14
N THR A 97 11.33 -3.40 -0.60
CA THR A 97 9.91 -3.68 -0.41
C THR A 97 9.64 -4.20 0.99
N PHE A 98 8.51 -3.77 1.56
CA PHE A 98 8.04 -4.16 2.89
C PHE A 98 6.62 -4.71 2.78
N ASP A 99 6.38 -5.89 3.35
CA ASP A 99 5.11 -6.59 3.29
C ASP A 99 4.39 -6.60 4.67
N ASP A 100 3.09 -6.91 4.65
CA ASP A 100 2.20 -7.14 5.78
C ASP A 100 1.68 -5.89 6.51
N GLY A 101 2.33 -4.74 6.38
CA GLY A 101 2.03 -3.50 7.10
C GLY A 101 0.74 -2.78 6.66
N PRO A 102 0.58 -1.53 7.16
CA PRO A 102 1.46 -0.86 8.12
C PRO A 102 1.25 -1.29 9.57
N ASP A 103 2.30 -1.30 10.38
CA ASP A 103 2.23 -1.53 11.83
C ASP A 103 2.79 -0.31 12.58
N PRO A 104 2.02 0.31 13.49
CA PRO A 104 2.44 1.53 14.20
C PRO A 104 3.69 1.33 15.08
N ARG A 105 4.11 0.10 15.33
CA ARG A 105 5.31 -0.22 16.11
C ARG A 105 6.60 -0.16 15.29
N TYR A 106 6.51 -0.42 13.96
CA TYR A 106 7.71 -0.62 13.12
C TYR A 106 7.71 0.26 11.88
N THR A 107 6.55 0.44 11.23
CA THR A 107 6.45 1.22 10.00
C THR A 107 6.95 2.66 10.16
N PRO A 108 6.65 3.40 11.27
CA PRO A 108 7.18 4.74 11.47
C PRO A 108 8.72 4.80 11.47
N ASP A 109 9.37 3.87 12.17
CA ASP A 109 10.83 3.81 12.26
C ASP A 109 11.50 3.48 10.91
N ILE A 110 10.83 2.66 10.10
CA ILE A 110 11.25 2.37 8.71
C ILE A 110 11.13 3.62 7.85
N LEU A 111 9.99 4.33 7.91
CA LEU A 111 9.78 5.58 7.18
C LEU A 111 10.78 6.65 7.59
N ASP A 112 11.04 6.82 8.89
CA ASP A 112 12.05 7.76 9.40
C ASP A 112 13.44 7.46 8.82
N THR A 113 13.83 6.18 8.79
CA THR A 113 15.11 5.77 8.20
C THR A 113 15.17 6.05 6.70
N LEU A 114 14.09 5.73 5.96
CA LEU A 114 14.02 6.00 4.52
C LEU A 114 14.07 7.50 4.22
N ALA A 115 13.40 8.33 5.03
CA ALA A 115 13.38 9.78 4.91
C ALA A 115 14.77 10.39 5.19
N GLU A 116 15.50 9.89 6.21
CA GLU A 116 16.87 10.32 6.53
C GLU A 116 17.81 10.24 5.31
N TYR A 117 17.66 9.19 4.50
CA TYR A 117 18.50 8.99 3.32
C TYR A 117 17.83 9.43 2.01
N GLY A 118 16.61 9.96 2.05
CA GLY A 118 15.86 10.36 0.85
C GLY A 118 15.56 9.20 -0.10
N VAL A 119 15.32 8.00 0.42
CA VAL A 119 15.14 6.77 -0.35
C VAL A 119 13.67 6.38 -0.44
N PRO A 120 13.09 6.25 -1.64
CA PRO A 120 11.75 5.73 -1.81
C PRO A 120 11.74 4.20 -1.70
N ALA A 121 10.63 3.64 -1.17
CA ALA A 121 10.41 2.21 -1.07
C ALA A 121 8.99 1.82 -1.54
N THR A 122 8.70 0.51 -1.57
CA THR A 122 7.37 0.00 -1.90
C THR A 122 6.82 -0.80 -0.73
N PHE A 123 5.61 -0.46 -0.30
CA PHE A 123 4.92 -1.14 0.79
C PHE A 123 3.75 -1.94 0.25
N PHE A 124 3.77 -3.27 0.37
CA PHE A 124 2.65 -4.14 0.05
C PHE A 124 1.78 -4.33 1.29
N VAL A 125 0.73 -3.53 1.39
CA VAL A 125 -0.07 -3.44 2.62
C VAL A 125 -1.21 -4.44 2.65
N CYS A 126 -1.45 -5.02 3.82
CA CYS A 126 -2.68 -5.75 4.12
C CYS A 126 -3.82 -4.76 4.36
N GLY A 127 -4.99 -5.03 3.77
CA GLY A 127 -6.13 -4.11 3.84
C GLY A 127 -6.63 -3.88 5.28
N GLU A 128 -6.59 -4.89 6.15
CA GLU A 128 -6.94 -4.75 7.58
C GLU A 128 -6.02 -3.77 8.29
N MET A 129 -4.72 -3.83 8.02
CA MET A 129 -3.72 -2.93 8.60
C MET A 129 -3.85 -1.53 8.03
N ALA A 130 -4.07 -1.41 6.71
CA ALA A 130 -4.30 -0.14 6.04
C ALA A 130 -5.54 0.59 6.59
N ALA A 131 -6.65 -0.14 6.79
CA ALA A 131 -7.89 0.40 7.36
C ALA A 131 -7.71 0.84 8.83
N ALA A 132 -6.88 0.13 9.60
CA ALA A 132 -6.60 0.47 10.99
C ALA A 132 -5.68 1.69 11.13
N HIS A 133 -4.80 1.94 10.15
CA HIS A 133 -3.75 2.96 10.23
C HIS A 133 -3.67 3.85 8.97
N PRO A 134 -4.77 4.52 8.56
CA PRO A 134 -4.81 5.32 7.31
C PRO A 134 -3.79 6.46 7.29
N GLY A 135 -3.44 7.01 8.47
CA GLY A 135 -2.43 8.06 8.57
C GLY A 135 -1.03 7.61 8.15
N LEU A 136 -0.68 6.32 8.28
CA LEU A 136 0.59 5.80 7.80
C LEU A 136 0.60 5.69 6.26
N LEU A 137 -0.53 5.36 5.63
CA LEU A 137 -0.65 5.38 4.17
C LEU A 137 -0.53 6.81 3.61
N ALA A 138 -1.17 7.78 4.27
CA ALA A 138 -1.03 9.20 3.89
C ALA A 138 0.44 9.64 4.00
N ARG A 139 1.14 9.28 5.08
CA ARG A 139 2.56 9.54 5.25
C ARG A 139 3.40 8.90 4.13
N MET A 140 3.12 7.64 3.77
CA MET A 140 3.80 6.97 2.65
C MET A 140 3.61 7.74 1.33
N ALA A 141 2.42 8.31 1.10
CA ALA A 141 2.14 9.11 -0.09
C ALA A 141 2.93 10.43 -0.08
N ASP A 142 2.91 11.15 1.03
CA ASP A 142 3.59 12.44 1.21
C ASP A 142 5.11 12.31 1.07
N GLU A 143 5.68 11.19 1.50
CA GLU A 143 7.12 10.89 1.41
C GLU A 143 7.52 10.23 0.06
N GLY A 144 6.57 10.02 -0.87
CA GLY A 144 6.86 9.53 -2.22
C GLY A 144 7.11 8.02 -2.33
N HIS A 145 6.68 7.24 -1.35
CA HIS A 145 6.71 5.79 -1.41
C HIS A 145 5.59 5.25 -2.28
N VAL A 146 5.73 4.02 -2.79
CA VAL A 146 4.69 3.32 -3.54
C VAL A 146 3.95 2.36 -2.63
N VAL A 147 2.61 2.38 -2.66
CA VAL A 147 1.78 1.41 -1.94
C VAL A 147 1.20 0.40 -2.93
N GLY A 148 1.43 -0.89 -2.64
CA GLY A 148 0.92 -2.05 -3.35
C GLY A 148 -0.10 -2.83 -2.53
N ASN A 149 -0.86 -3.69 -3.20
CA ASN A 149 -1.90 -4.52 -2.60
C ASN A 149 -1.31 -5.86 -2.13
N HIS A 150 -1.53 -6.22 -0.86
CA HIS A 150 -1.14 -7.52 -0.29
C HIS A 150 -2.33 -8.34 0.21
N THR A 151 -3.51 -8.17 -0.41
CA THR A 151 -4.82 -8.71 0.00
C THR A 151 -5.37 -8.06 1.28
N TRP A 152 -6.59 -8.43 1.68
CA TRP A 152 -7.22 -7.85 2.86
C TRP A 152 -6.68 -8.44 4.16
N SER A 153 -6.74 -9.78 4.28
CA SER A 153 -6.44 -10.52 5.52
C SER A 153 -5.28 -11.53 5.39
N HIS A 154 -4.41 -11.33 4.41
CA HIS A 154 -3.23 -12.16 4.15
C HIS A 154 -3.53 -13.67 4.00
N PRO A 155 -4.56 -14.09 3.23
CA PRO A 155 -4.90 -15.51 3.10
C PRO A 155 -4.03 -16.24 2.08
N LEU A 156 -3.93 -17.56 2.21
CA LEU A 156 -3.31 -18.40 1.18
C LEU A 156 -4.22 -18.50 -0.06
N LEU A 157 -3.95 -17.71 -1.09
CA LEU A 157 -4.81 -17.54 -2.28
C LEU A 157 -5.07 -18.82 -3.04
N THR A 158 -4.13 -19.77 -3.02
CA THR A 158 -4.28 -21.07 -3.70
C THR A 158 -5.38 -21.96 -3.12
N ARG A 159 -5.89 -21.61 -1.93
CA ARG A 159 -7.00 -22.31 -1.27
C ARG A 159 -8.34 -21.58 -1.40
N LEU A 160 -8.36 -20.43 -2.08
CA LEU A 160 -9.56 -19.61 -2.17
C LEU A 160 -10.23 -19.71 -3.53
N SER A 161 -11.56 -19.55 -3.55
CA SER A 161 -12.31 -19.35 -4.79
C SER A 161 -11.96 -18.00 -5.42
N ARG A 162 -12.08 -17.89 -6.76
CA ARG A 162 -11.87 -16.63 -7.49
C ARG A 162 -12.70 -15.46 -6.89
N ARG A 163 -13.96 -15.72 -6.50
CA ARG A 163 -14.80 -14.70 -5.87
C ARG A 163 -14.20 -14.18 -4.55
N ARG A 164 -13.65 -15.06 -3.73
CA ARG A 164 -13.03 -14.70 -2.47
C ARG A 164 -11.73 -13.91 -2.72
N ILE A 165 -10.88 -14.36 -3.65
CA ILE A 165 -9.67 -13.62 -4.04
C ILE A 165 -10.02 -12.21 -4.53
N ARG A 166 -11.05 -12.08 -5.38
CA ARG A 166 -11.52 -10.76 -5.84
C ARG A 166 -11.90 -9.86 -4.66
N SER A 167 -12.68 -10.37 -3.70
CA SER A 167 -13.08 -9.62 -2.51
C SER A 167 -11.88 -9.14 -1.69
N GLU A 168 -10.90 -10.02 -1.45
CA GLU A 168 -9.67 -9.68 -0.75
C GLU A 168 -8.91 -8.53 -1.45
N MET A 169 -8.72 -8.65 -2.76
CA MET A 169 -7.97 -7.65 -3.53
C MET A 169 -8.74 -6.33 -3.69
N THR A 170 -10.05 -6.38 -3.99
CA THR A 170 -10.85 -5.17 -4.23
C THR A 170 -10.97 -4.32 -2.97
N ARG A 171 -11.32 -4.92 -1.83
CA ARG A 171 -11.40 -4.21 -0.54
C ARG A 171 -10.08 -3.51 -0.19
N THR A 172 -8.97 -4.16 -0.46
CA THR A 172 -7.65 -3.56 -0.24
C THR A 172 -7.36 -2.42 -1.21
N CYS A 173 -7.75 -2.56 -2.49
CA CYS A 173 -7.64 -1.44 -3.43
C CYS A 173 -8.44 -0.22 -2.96
N ASP A 174 -9.66 -0.44 -2.47
CA ASP A 174 -10.55 0.64 -2.06
C ASP A 174 -9.98 1.39 -0.83
N VAL A 175 -9.51 0.68 0.20
CA VAL A 175 -8.90 1.32 1.37
C VAL A 175 -7.58 2.01 1.05
N ILE A 176 -6.79 1.48 0.12
CA ILE A 176 -5.56 2.16 -0.34
C ILE A 176 -5.94 3.45 -1.07
N GLU A 177 -6.91 3.40 -1.99
CA GLU A 177 -7.36 4.59 -2.72
C GLU A 177 -7.84 5.70 -1.77
N ASP A 178 -8.62 5.33 -0.76
CA ASP A 178 -9.17 6.26 0.24
C ASP A 178 -8.09 6.91 1.10
N ALA A 179 -7.06 6.17 1.52
CA ALA A 179 -6.05 6.65 2.47
C ALA A 179 -4.77 7.17 1.81
N TYR A 180 -4.36 6.58 0.67
CA TYR A 180 -3.15 6.93 -0.07
C TYR A 180 -3.43 7.93 -1.20
N GLY A 181 -4.70 8.07 -1.64
CA GLY A 181 -5.11 8.99 -2.70
C GLY A 181 -5.00 8.44 -4.12
N ALA A 182 -4.56 7.19 -4.30
CA ALA A 182 -4.48 6.54 -5.61
C ALA A 182 -4.63 5.02 -5.50
N ARG A 183 -5.20 4.41 -6.54
CA ARG A 183 -5.29 2.94 -6.61
C ARG A 183 -3.90 2.31 -6.75
N PRO A 184 -3.67 1.15 -6.07
CA PRO A 184 -2.41 0.43 -6.19
C PRO A 184 -2.22 -0.06 -7.62
N ARG A 185 -0.98 0.01 -8.10
CA ARG A 185 -0.57 -0.47 -9.41
C ARG A 185 0.21 -1.79 -9.33
N TRP A 186 0.52 -2.23 -8.13
CA TRP A 186 1.30 -3.41 -7.83
C TRP A 186 0.56 -4.31 -6.87
N PHE A 187 0.72 -5.62 -7.06
CA PHE A 187 0.13 -6.65 -6.23
C PHE A 187 1.18 -7.71 -5.90
N ARG A 188 1.21 -8.14 -4.65
CA ARG A 188 2.01 -9.28 -4.21
C ARG A 188 1.10 -10.30 -3.52
N ALA A 189 1.21 -11.57 -3.95
CA ALA A 189 0.43 -12.64 -3.33
C ALA A 189 1.03 -13.02 -1.98
N PRO A 190 0.23 -13.14 -0.91
CA PRO A 190 0.68 -13.69 0.36
C PRO A 190 1.46 -15.00 0.21
N TYR A 191 2.54 -15.13 0.98
CA TYR A 191 3.43 -16.30 0.95
C TYR A 191 4.15 -16.55 -0.39
N GLY A 192 4.10 -15.61 -1.34
CA GLY A 192 4.53 -15.88 -2.72
C GLY A 192 3.71 -16.97 -3.42
N ALA A 193 2.50 -17.25 -2.95
CA ALA A 193 1.67 -18.34 -3.42
C ALA A 193 0.66 -17.86 -4.47
N TRP A 194 1.06 -17.95 -5.72
CA TRP A 194 0.30 -17.49 -6.87
C TRP A 194 -0.61 -18.58 -7.45
N ASN A 195 -1.75 -18.17 -8.02
CA ASN A 195 -2.58 -19.02 -8.86
C ASN A 195 -3.10 -18.23 -10.07
N ARG A 196 -3.67 -18.94 -11.05
CA ARG A 196 -4.22 -18.33 -12.28
C ARG A 196 -5.24 -17.21 -11.97
N ALA A 197 -6.09 -17.40 -10.96
CA ALA A 197 -7.11 -16.42 -10.61
C ALA A 197 -6.47 -15.11 -10.08
N ALA A 198 -5.40 -15.20 -9.29
CA ALA A 198 -4.68 -14.04 -8.77
C ALA A 198 -4.06 -13.21 -9.90
N PHE A 199 -3.43 -13.84 -10.89
CA PHE A 199 -2.89 -13.13 -12.06
C PHE A 199 -3.98 -12.44 -12.90
N GLN A 200 -5.08 -13.14 -13.18
CA GLN A 200 -6.19 -12.58 -13.93
C GLN A 200 -6.84 -11.40 -13.21
N LEU A 201 -7.08 -11.54 -11.91
CA LEU A 201 -7.70 -10.50 -11.08
C LEU A 201 -6.76 -9.30 -10.90
N GLY A 202 -5.46 -9.52 -10.75
CA GLY A 202 -4.47 -8.46 -10.76
C GLY A 202 -4.59 -7.60 -12.00
N ALA A 203 -4.58 -8.21 -13.19
CA ALA A 203 -4.73 -7.50 -14.45
C ALA A 203 -6.11 -6.80 -14.59
N GLU A 204 -7.20 -7.42 -14.14
CA GLU A 204 -8.54 -6.82 -14.15
C GLU A 204 -8.63 -5.57 -13.25
N LEU A 205 -7.89 -5.55 -12.14
CA LEU A 205 -7.80 -4.44 -11.19
C LEU A 205 -6.68 -3.45 -11.51
N ASP A 206 -6.07 -3.57 -12.70
CA ASP A 206 -4.98 -2.71 -13.18
C ASP A 206 -3.69 -2.82 -12.34
N MET A 207 -3.42 -3.99 -11.76
CA MET A 207 -2.22 -4.26 -10.97
C MET A 207 -1.29 -5.27 -11.65
N GLU A 208 0.03 -5.06 -11.54
CA GLU A 208 1.05 -6.01 -11.93
C GLU A 208 1.53 -6.84 -10.75
N PRO A 209 1.77 -8.14 -10.96
CA PRO A 209 2.30 -8.99 -9.91
C PRO A 209 3.83 -8.80 -9.76
N LEU A 210 4.28 -8.37 -8.60
CA LEU A 210 5.68 -8.23 -8.24
C LEU A 210 6.02 -9.15 -7.07
N ALA A 211 6.98 -10.06 -7.27
CA ALA A 211 7.59 -10.85 -6.22
C ALA A 211 8.95 -10.24 -5.82
N TRP A 212 9.97 -11.06 -5.59
CA TRP A 212 11.29 -10.64 -5.15
C TRP A 212 12.38 -11.55 -5.69
N THR A 213 13.60 -11.08 -5.67
CA THR A 213 14.80 -11.88 -5.97
C THR A 213 15.62 -12.13 -4.73
N LEU A 214 15.56 -11.24 -3.73
CA LEU A 214 16.26 -11.37 -2.47
C LEU A 214 15.25 -11.41 -1.32
N ASP A 215 15.27 -12.50 -0.56
CA ASP A 215 14.47 -12.65 0.67
C ASP A 215 15.39 -12.43 1.88
N THR A 216 15.09 -11.43 2.70
CA THR A 216 15.84 -11.19 3.94
C THR A 216 15.61 -12.29 4.97
N LEU A 217 14.55 -13.09 4.82
CA LEU A 217 14.07 -14.08 5.79
C LEU A 217 13.84 -13.48 7.19
N ASP A 218 13.54 -12.19 7.27
CA ASP A 218 13.28 -11.48 8.52
C ASP A 218 12.04 -12.02 9.25
N TRP A 219 11.10 -12.59 8.51
CA TRP A 219 9.92 -13.28 9.02
C TRP A 219 10.26 -14.52 9.87
N ALA A 220 11.45 -15.10 9.69
CA ALA A 220 11.93 -16.25 10.48
C ALA A 220 12.55 -15.83 11.82
N GLY A 221 12.68 -14.52 12.10
CA GLY A 221 13.21 -13.99 13.35
C GLY A 221 14.75 -14.10 13.49
N PRO A 222 15.56 -13.90 12.43
CA PRO A 222 17.00 -13.81 12.56
C PRO A 222 17.39 -12.52 13.28
N GLY A 223 18.62 -12.44 13.79
CA GLY A 223 19.18 -11.16 14.27
C GLY A 223 19.40 -10.17 13.13
N ALA A 224 19.47 -8.87 13.46
CA ALA A 224 19.66 -7.79 12.48
C ALA A 224 20.91 -8.02 11.59
N HIS A 225 22.03 -8.43 12.17
CA HIS A 225 23.26 -8.71 11.42
C HIS A 225 23.06 -9.73 10.29
N THR A 226 22.32 -10.81 10.55
CA THR A 226 22.03 -11.83 9.53
C THR A 226 21.17 -11.25 8.37
N ILE A 227 20.30 -10.31 8.66
CA ILE A 227 19.52 -9.59 7.64
C ILE A 227 20.45 -8.70 6.81
N VAL A 228 21.34 -7.95 7.48
CA VAL A 228 22.34 -7.11 6.82
C VAL A 228 23.20 -7.93 5.86
N ASP A 229 23.80 -9.02 6.33
CA ASP A 229 24.65 -9.89 5.51
C ASP A 229 23.89 -10.38 4.26
N ARG A 230 22.65 -10.84 4.41
CA ARG A 230 21.83 -11.29 3.26
C ARG A 230 21.58 -10.20 2.24
N VAL A 231 21.32 -8.98 2.71
CA VAL A 231 21.06 -7.84 1.81
C VAL A 231 22.33 -7.44 1.08
N GLU A 232 23.47 -7.34 1.79
CA GLU A 232 24.75 -6.98 1.19
C GLU A 232 25.26 -8.05 0.21
N ASP A 233 25.20 -9.32 0.58
CA ASP A 233 25.65 -10.44 -0.26
C ASP A 233 24.74 -10.63 -1.50
N GLY A 234 23.46 -10.34 -1.37
CA GLY A 234 22.49 -10.47 -2.45
C GLY A 234 22.33 -9.21 -3.29
N ALA A 235 23.01 -8.12 -2.98
CA ALA A 235 22.88 -6.85 -3.68
C ALA A 235 23.36 -6.94 -5.13
N ALA A 236 22.48 -6.69 -6.08
CA ALA A 236 22.78 -6.67 -7.51
C ALA A 236 21.80 -5.75 -8.27
N PRO A 237 22.17 -5.29 -9.48
CA PRO A 237 21.27 -4.47 -10.31
C PRO A 237 19.93 -5.18 -10.59
N GLY A 238 18.83 -4.46 -10.36
CA GLY A 238 17.47 -4.95 -10.61
C GLY A 238 16.88 -5.80 -9.49
N VAL A 239 17.61 -6.06 -8.41
CA VAL A 239 17.12 -6.82 -7.26
C VAL A 239 15.93 -6.12 -6.61
N VAL A 240 14.91 -6.91 -6.30
CA VAL A 240 13.78 -6.57 -5.44
C VAL A 240 13.98 -7.28 -4.12
N VAL A 241 14.15 -6.51 -3.05
CA VAL A 241 14.35 -7.02 -1.69
C VAL A 241 13.01 -7.21 -1.00
N LEU A 242 12.75 -8.39 -0.46
CA LEU A 242 11.64 -8.67 0.44
C LEU A 242 12.07 -8.47 1.88
N SER A 243 11.39 -7.58 2.57
CA SER A 243 11.37 -7.40 4.03
C SER A 243 9.93 -7.27 4.51
N HIS A 244 9.72 -7.14 5.80
CA HIS A 244 8.38 -6.97 6.38
C HIS A 244 8.39 -5.83 7.40
N ASP A 245 7.28 -5.05 7.42
CA ASP A 245 7.06 -4.00 8.42
C ASP A 245 5.92 -4.35 9.40
N ALA A 246 5.35 -5.57 9.26
CA ALA A 246 4.34 -6.12 10.18
C ALA A 246 4.38 -7.65 10.24
N GLY A 247 3.32 -8.28 10.79
CA GLY A 247 3.18 -9.75 10.81
C GLY A 247 4.06 -10.45 11.84
N GLY A 248 4.52 -9.76 12.88
CA GLY A 248 5.34 -10.29 13.97
C GLY A 248 6.24 -9.25 14.60
N ASP A 249 7.28 -9.70 15.31
CA ASP A 249 8.34 -8.80 15.77
C ASP A 249 9.26 -8.45 14.60
N ARG A 250 9.38 -7.14 14.30
CA ARG A 250 10.17 -6.58 13.22
C ARG A 250 11.30 -5.66 13.71
N THR A 251 11.59 -5.71 15.00
CA THR A 251 12.70 -4.94 15.60
C THR A 251 14.01 -5.18 14.86
N ALA A 252 14.31 -6.45 14.52
CA ALA A 252 15.51 -6.79 13.76
C ALA A 252 15.50 -6.24 12.33
N SER A 253 14.32 -6.18 11.67
CA SER A 253 14.16 -5.59 10.34
C SER A 253 14.44 -4.08 10.37
N VAL A 254 13.89 -3.36 11.35
CA VAL A 254 14.15 -1.93 11.58
C VAL A 254 15.63 -1.64 11.80
N HIS A 255 16.29 -2.39 12.70
CA HIS A 255 17.71 -2.22 12.97
C HIS A 255 18.56 -2.54 11.74
N ALA A 256 18.26 -3.63 11.03
CA ALA A 256 19.00 -4.01 9.84
C ALA A 256 18.91 -2.94 8.74
N LEU A 257 17.72 -2.33 8.54
CA LEU A 257 17.56 -1.25 7.57
C LEU A 257 18.50 -0.08 7.86
N ARG A 258 18.59 0.34 9.13
CA ARG A 258 19.49 1.42 9.56
C ARG A 258 20.97 1.11 9.26
N ASP A 259 21.32 -0.18 9.29
CA ASP A 259 22.71 -0.62 9.07
C ASP A 259 23.03 -0.82 7.58
N TYR A 260 22.18 -1.52 6.81
CA TYR A 260 22.52 -1.84 5.42
C TYR A 260 22.22 -0.71 4.43
N LEU A 261 21.24 0.17 4.71
CA LEU A 261 20.86 1.22 3.77
C LEU A 261 22.01 2.18 3.43
N PRO A 262 22.69 2.79 4.41
CA PRO A 262 23.86 3.64 4.11
C PRO A 262 24.97 2.88 3.38
N ARG A 263 25.24 1.62 3.73
CA ARG A 263 26.27 0.81 3.08
C ARG A 263 25.94 0.51 1.62
N LEU A 264 24.68 0.27 1.27
CA LEU A 264 24.25 0.13 -0.12
C LEU A 264 24.47 1.43 -0.90
N LEU A 265 24.10 2.57 -0.31
CA LEU A 265 24.29 3.89 -0.93
C LEU A 265 25.78 4.19 -1.14
N ASP A 266 26.62 3.97 -0.14
CA ASP A 266 28.09 4.13 -0.20
C ASP A 266 28.72 3.21 -1.25
N SER A 267 28.14 2.03 -1.46
CA SER A 267 28.52 1.09 -2.51
C SER A 267 28.03 1.50 -3.91
N GLY A 268 27.36 2.66 -4.02
CA GLY A 268 26.90 3.22 -5.29
C GLY A 268 25.58 2.60 -5.80
N TYR A 269 24.80 1.93 -4.95
CA TYR A 269 23.44 1.53 -5.31
C TYR A 269 22.48 2.71 -5.23
N HIS A 270 21.53 2.74 -6.16
CA HIS A 270 20.41 3.68 -6.16
C HIS A 270 19.12 2.92 -5.85
N LEU A 271 18.48 3.28 -4.76
CA LEU A 271 17.19 2.69 -4.38
C LEU A 271 16.08 3.43 -5.11
N THR A 272 15.15 2.68 -5.71
CA THR A 272 14.06 3.21 -6.53
C THR A 272 12.78 2.43 -6.29
N VAL A 273 11.70 2.84 -6.93
CA VAL A 273 10.42 2.12 -6.93
C VAL A 273 10.16 1.45 -8.27
N PRO A 274 9.38 0.35 -8.32
CA PRO A 274 9.09 -0.32 -9.57
C PRO A 274 8.27 0.58 -10.51
N ARG A 275 8.61 0.56 -11.79
CA ARG A 275 7.91 1.29 -12.84
C ARG A 275 7.32 0.32 -13.85
N ARG A 276 6.10 0.60 -14.32
CA ARG A 276 5.50 -0.19 -15.39
C ARG A 276 6.20 0.10 -16.72
N THR A 277 6.47 -0.95 -17.47
CA THR A 277 7.20 -0.84 -18.76
C THR A 277 6.31 -0.54 -19.95
N TRP A 278 4.98 -0.56 -19.79
CA TRP A 278 4.00 -0.33 -20.88
C TRP A 278 3.15 0.94 -20.69
N ALA A 279 3.50 1.80 -19.76
CA ALA A 279 2.84 3.08 -19.55
C ALA A 279 3.29 4.10 -20.60
#